data_190cabaf6bf362b81a4c9da4956427e2
#
_entry.id   190cabaf6bf362b81a4c9da4956427e2
#
_cell.length_a   1.000
_cell.length_b   1.000
_cell.length_c   1.000
_cell.angle_alpha   90.00
_cell.angle_beta   90.00
_cell.angle_gamma   90.00
#
_symmetry.space_group_name_H-M   'P 1'
#
loop_
_entity.id
_entity.type
_entity.pdbx_description
1 polymer ?
#
loop_
_entity_poly.entity_id
_entity_poly.type
_entity_poly.pdbx_seq_one_letter_code
_entity_poly.pdbx_strand_id
1 'polypeptide(L)'
;DFIWVDETGARVADPDTIESEYDGFYSYNACRLPYNLAQSQDEISQKLVNKMLDFFMTQRRLYAGYDLKGNALQQHQAASYLAPIVYASEKENAYLKLVQQHKYIFTQDLPLETYYDATITTMIALDLF
;
A
#
# COMPACT_ATOMS: atom_id res chain seq x y z
N ASP A 1 -1.57 9.50 3.33
CA ASP A 1 -1.39 9.22 4.75
C ASP A 1 -2.55 9.74 5.60
N PHE A 2 -2.91 11.00 5.45
CA PHE A 2 -3.97 11.62 6.26
C PHE A 2 -5.02 12.30 5.39
N ILE A 3 -6.23 12.40 5.90
CA ILE A 3 -7.36 13.09 5.29
C ILE A 3 -8.05 14.00 6.32
N TRP A 4 -8.53 15.11 5.87
CA TRP A 4 -9.50 15.93 6.59
C TRP A 4 -10.91 15.40 6.32
N VAL A 5 -11.73 15.31 7.35
CA VAL A 5 -13.16 14.95 7.23
C VAL A 5 -13.99 15.99 7.96
N ASP A 6 -14.99 16.53 7.27
CA ASP A 6 -15.96 17.47 7.82
C ASP A 6 -17.37 17.19 7.26
N GLU A 7 -18.31 18.06 7.58
CA GLU A 7 -19.72 17.93 7.13
C GLU A 7 -19.87 17.95 5.60
N THR A 8 -18.89 18.47 4.87
CA THR A 8 -18.91 18.58 3.40
C THR A 8 -18.28 17.37 2.72
N GLY A 9 -17.58 16.51 3.47
CA GLY A 9 -16.94 15.31 2.96
C GLY A 9 -15.48 15.13 3.41
N ALA A 10 -14.71 14.40 2.60
CA ALA A 10 -13.31 14.10 2.86
C ALA A 10 -12.40 14.77 1.82
N ARG A 11 -11.28 15.33 2.26
CA ARG A 11 -10.23 15.87 1.41
C ARG A 11 -8.85 15.46 1.91
N VAL A 12 -7.86 15.44 1.04
CA VAL A 12 -6.48 15.13 1.42
C VAL A 12 -5.95 16.17 2.41
N ALA A 13 -5.06 15.72 3.30
CA ALA A 13 -4.34 16.64 4.18
C ALA A 13 -3.38 17.51 3.39
N ASP A 14 -3.18 18.73 3.87
CA ASP A 14 -2.15 19.60 3.34
C ASP A 14 -0.75 19.09 3.76
N PRO A 15 0.32 19.42 3.04
CA PRO A 15 1.67 19.11 3.48
C PRO A 15 1.96 19.63 4.89
N ASP A 16 2.79 18.91 5.65
CA ASP A 16 3.22 19.27 7.01
C ASP A 16 2.07 19.52 8.00
N THR A 17 0.94 18.84 7.81
CA THR A 17 -0.21 18.92 8.72
C THR A 17 0.05 18.18 10.03
N ILE A 18 0.68 17.00 9.97
CA ILE A 18 0.91 16.10 11.12
C ILE A 18 2.37 15.67 11.21
N GLU A 19 2.95 15.14 10.12
CA GLU A 19 4.27 14.51 10.15
C GLU A 19 5.24 15.02 9.09
N SER A 20 4.78 15.27 7.85
CA SER A 20 5.67 15.56 6.73
C SER A 20 4.98 16.19 5.53
N GLU A 21 5.79 16.64 4.57
CA GLU A 21 5.32 17.10 3.26
C GLU A 21 4.49 16.06 2.49
N TYR A 22 4.53 14.78 2.90
CA TYR A 22 3.83 13.68 2.25
C TYR A 22 2.47 13.34 2.89
N ASP A 23 2.00 14.13 3.86
CA ASP A 23 0.80 13.84 4.64
C ASP A 23 -0.48 13.62 3.80
N GLY A 24 -0.59 14.27 2.65
CA GLY A 24 -1.72 14.08 1.73
C GLY A 24 -1.53 12.95 0.71
N PHE A 25 -0.42 12.20 0.72
CA PHE A 25 -0.07 11.21 -0.30
C PHE A 25 -0.18 9.76 0.20
N TYR A 26 0.00 8.81 -0.70
CA TYR A 26 0.18 7.40 -0.37
C TYR A 26 1.63 7.18 0.08
N SER A 27 1.91 7.41 1.36
CA SER A 27 3.20 7.31 1.99
C SER A 27 3.21 6.25 3.10
N TYR A 28 4.15 6.29 4.05
CA TYR A 28 4.38 5.21 5.02
C TYR A 28 3.19 4.91 5.95
N ASN A 29 2.38 5.89 6.30
CA ASN A 29 1.17 5.64 7.11
C ASN A 29 0.06 4.98 6.28
N ALA A 30 -0.02 5.26 4.98
CA ALA A 30 -0.99 4.68 4.08
C ALA A 30 -0.55 3.35 3.45
N CYS A 31 0.71 2.89 3.62
CA CYS A 31 1.22 1.69 2.97
C CYS A 31 0.38 0.44 3.26
N ARG A 32 -0.25 0.37 4.44
CA ARG A 32 -1.14 -0.73 4.87
C ARG A 32 -2.55 -0.68 4.27
N LEU A 33 -2.89 0.41 3.59
CA LEU A 33 -4.25 0.63 3.08
C LEU A 33 -4.76 -0.51 2.18
N PRO A 34 -3.98 -1.03 1.21
CA PRO A 34 -4.42 -2.17 0.40
C PRO A 34 -4.77 -3.40 1.25
N TYR A 35 -3.97 -3.72 2.26
CA TYR A 35 -4.23 -4.82 3.19
C TYR A 35 -5.52 -4.60 3.99
N ASN A 36 -5.68 -3.43 4.60
CA ASN A 36 -6.85 -3.12 5.42
C ASN A 36 -8.15 -3.13 4.60
N LEU A 37 -8.14 -2.54 3.40
CA LEU A 37 -9.30 -2.52 2.51
C LEU A 37 -9.66 -3.93 2.00
N ALA A 38 -8.66 -4.77 1.70
CA ALA A 38 -8.88 -6.13 1.20
C ALA A 38 -9.46 -7.07 2.27
N GLN A 39 -9.34 -6.76 3.55
CA GLN A 39 -9.99 -7.50 4.64
C GLN A 39 -11.47 -7.14 4.81
N SER A 40 -11.87 -5.97 4.38
CA SER A 40 -13.27 -5.54 4.45
C SER A 40 -14.10 -6.24 3.37
N GLN A 41 -15.34 -6.60 3.72
CA GLN A 41 -16.30 -7.20 2.79
C GLN A 41 -17.26 -6.16 2.20
N ASP A 42 -17.15 -4.89 2.59
CA ASP A 42 -18.03 -3.86 2.07
C ASP A 42 -17.64 -3.42 0.66
N GLU A 43 -18.66 -3.07 -0.13
CA GLU A 43 -18.52 -2.75 -1.55
C GLU A 43 -17.62 -1.52 -1.81
N ILE A 44 -17.62 -0.55 -0.91
CA ILE A 44 -16.82 0.68 -1.07
C ILE A 44 -15.35 0.35 -0.89
N SER A 45 -14.99 -0.40 0.15
CA SER A 45 -13.61 -0.86 0.40
C SER A 45 -13.08 -1.70 -0.78
N GLN A 46 -13.90 -2.62 -1.30
CA GLN A 46 -13.52 -3.42 -2.45
C GLN A 46 -13.29 -2.57 -3.71
N LYS A 47 -14.16 -1.59 -3.99
CA LYS A 47 -13.95 -0.65 -5.09
C LYS A 47 -12.68 0.19 -4.93
N LEU A 48 -12.37 0.61 -3.71
CA LEU A 48 -11.17 1.41 -3.43
C LEU A 48 -9.89 0.58 -3.62
N VAL A 49 -9.85 -0.63 -3.06
CA VAL A 49 -8.66 -1.49 -3.23
C VAL A 49 -8.44 -1.86 -4.68
N ASN A 50 -9.50 -2.15 -5.45
CA ASN A 50 -9.39 -2.48 -6.86
C ASN A 50 -8.85 -1.30 -7.68
N LYS A 51 -9.28 -0.06 -7.40
CA LYS A 51 -8.67 1.13 -8.02
C LYS A 51 -7.17 1.26 -7.73
N MET A 52 -6.75 0.94 -6.50
CA MET A 52 -5.33 0.95 -6.14
C MET A 52 -4.57 -0.15 -6.91
N LEU A 53 -5.12 -1.37 -6.97
CA LEU A 53 -4.50 -2.49 -7.68
C LEU A 53 -4.43 -2.23 -9.19
N ASP A 54 -5.47 -1.65 -9.80
CA ASP A 54 -5.46 -1.22 -11.20
C ASP A 54 -4.30 -0.25 -11.47
N PHE A 55 -4.11 0.74 -10.60
CA PHE A 55 -2.98 1.66 -10.70
C PHE A 55 -1.65 0.91 -10.60
N PHE A 56 -1.46 0.02 -9.60
CA PHE A 56 -0.23 -0.74 -9.43
C PHE A 56 0.06 -1.68 -10.63
N MET A 57 -0.98 -2.22 -11.28
CA MET A 57 -0.84 -3.01 -12.50
C MET A 57 -0.26 -2.22 -13.69
N THR A 58 -0.44 -0.91 -13.72
CA THR A 58 0.12 -0.05 -14.76
C THR A 58 1.60 0.25 -14.54
N GLN A 59 2.11 0.06 -13.32
CA GLN A 59 3.48 0.41 -12.99
C GLN A 59 4.47 -0.66 -13.47
N ARG A 60 5.56 -0.24 -14.10
CA ARG A 60 6.67 -1.15 -14.46
C ARG A 60 7.41 -1.66 -13.22
N ARG A 61 7.50 -0.82 -12.21
CA ARG A 61 8.13 -1.11 -10.91
C ARG A 61 7.34 -0.38 -9.82
N LEU A 62 7.09 -1.06 -8.72
CA LEU A 62 6.46 -0.45 -7.55
C LEU A 62 7.52 0.23 -6.68
N TYR A 63 7.20 1.41 -6.19
CA TYR A 63 8.07 2.22 -5.34
C TYR A 63 7.45 2.47 -3.97
N ALA A 64 8.27 2.94 -3.03
CA ALA A 64 7.84 3.31 -1.69
C ALA A 64 7.13 4.69 -1.72
N GLY A 65 5.84 4.65 -2.03
CA GLY A 65 4.94 5.79 -2.01
C GLY A 65 4.72 6.48 -3.35
N TYR A 66 3.57 7.13 -3.43
CA TYR A 66 3.12 7.86 -4.62
C TYR A 66 2.35 9.13 -4.24
N ASP A 67 2.52 10.19 -5.03
CA ASP A 67 1.63 11.33 -4.97
C ASP A 67 0.26 11.00 -5.62
N LEU A 68 -0.71 11.91 -5.52
CA LEU A 68 -2.05 11.70 -6.08
C LEU A 68 -2.11 11.77 -7.62
N LYS A 69 -1.00 12.10 -8.28
CA LYS A 69 -0.86 12.07 -9.74
C LYS A 69 -0.21 10.77 -10.23
N GLY A 70 0.24 9.91 -9.30
CA GLY A 70 0.91 8.65 -9.59
C GLY A 70 2.42 8.77 -9.76
N ASN A 71 3.04 9.89 -9.38
CA ASN A 71 4.49 10.02 -9.37
C ASN A 71 5.07 9.35 -8.12
N ALA A 72 6.16 8.59 -8.28
CA ALA A 72 6.83 7.96 -7.16
C ALA A 72 7.46 9.00 -6.22
N LEU A 73 7.23 8.84 -4.92
CA LEU A 73 7.84 9.68 -3.88
C LEU A 73 9.30 9.28 -3.62
N GLN A 74 9.60 7.99 -3.77
CA GLN A 74 10.92 7.41 -3.52
C GLN A 74 11.36 6.58 -4.73
N GLN A 75 12.68 6.41 -4.92
CA GLN A 75 13.24 5.62 -6.03
C GLN A 75 13.63 4.19 -5.61
N HIS A 76 13.18 3.73 -4.44
CA HIS A 76 13.40 2.37 -3.94
C HIS A 76 12.08 1.64 -3.71
N GLN A 77 12.17 0.33 -3.59
CA GLN A 77 11.07 -0.54 -3.15
C GLN A 77 11.19 -0.76 -1.65
N ALA A 78 10.07 -0.89 -0.95
CA ALA A 78 10.03 -1.26 0.45
C ALA A 78 9.04 -2.41 0.66
N ALA A 79 9.40 -3.37 1.50
CA ALA A 79 8.57 -4.54 1.76
C ALA A 79 7.24 -4.17 2.43
N SER A 80 7.23 -3.11 3.26
CA SER A 80 6.01 -2.55 3.86
C SER A 80 4.97 -2.04 2.86
N TYR A 81 5.38 -1.70 1.63
CA TYR A 81 4.46 -1.37 0.54
C TYR A 81 4.07 -2.59 -0.29
N LEU A 82 5.04 -3.47 -0.57
CA LEU A 82 4.82 -4.62 -1.43
C LEU A 82 3.93 -5.68 -0.77
N ALA A 83 4.13 -5.96 0.52
CA ALA A 83 3.36 -6.98 1.23
C ALA A 83 1.84 -6.71 1.26
N PRO A 84 1.36 -5.48 1.59
CA PRO A 84 -0.05 -5.13 1.50
C PRO A 84 -0.64 -5.28 0.09
N ILE A 85 0.14 -4.92 -0.94
CA ILE A 85 -0.28 -5.02 -2.34
C ILE A 85 -0.41 -6.50 -2.73
N VAL A 86 0.56 -7.35 -2.37
CA VAL A 86 0.50 -8.80 -2.65
C VAL A 86 -0.69 -9.41 -1.95
N TYR A 87 -0.91 -9.11 -0.67
CA TYR A 87 -2.07 -9.62 0.07
C TYR A 87 -3.40 -9.28 -0.62
N ALA A 88 -3.59 -8.01 -0.97
CA ALA A 88 -4.80 -7.57 -1.64
C ALA A 88 -4.97 -8.24 -3.02
N SER A 89 -3.86 -8.42 -3.75
CA SER A 89 -3.86 -9.03 -5.09
C SER A 89 -4.16 -10.54 -5.07
N GLU A 90 -3.89 -11.25 -3.97
CA GLU A 90 -4.24 -12.67 -3.81
C GLU A 90 -5.76 -12.90 -3.77
N LYS A 91 -6.55 -11.90 -3.44
CA LYS A 91 -8.00 -12.03 -3.32
C LYS A 91 -8.72 -12.10 -4.65
N GLU A 92 -8.10 -11.64 -5.75
CA GLU A 92 -8.73 -11.60 -7.07
C GLU A 92 -7.78 -12.04 -8.19
N ASN A 93 -8.24 -12.96 -9.04
CA ASN A 93 -7.46 -13.52 -10.15
C ASN A 93 -6.96 -12.45 -11.14
N ALA A 94 -7.65 -11.33 -11.27
CA ALA A 94 -7.26 -10.22 -12.13
C ALA A 94 -5.87 -9.65 -11.79
N TYR A 95 -5.43 -9.76 -10.53
CA TYR A 95 -4.19 -9.17 -10.03
C TYR A 95 -3.07 -10.18 -9.75
N LEU A 96 -3.21 -11.44 -10.14
CA LEU A 96 -2.18 -12.48 -9.91
C LEU A 96 -0.81 -12.13 -10.47
N LYS A 97 -0.73 -11.24 -11.46
CA LYS A 97 0.55 -10.74 -11.97
C LYS A 97 1.33 -10.00 -10.88
N LEU A 98 0.68 -9.18 -10.06
CA LEU A 98 1.33 -8.48 -8.94
C LEU A 98 1.87 -9.48 -7.91
N VAL A 99 1.08 -10.51 -7.62
CA VAL A 99 1.52 -11.61 -6.74
C VAL A 99 2.77 -12.29 -7.29
N GLN A 100 2.74 -12.72 -8.55
CA GLN A 100 3.87 -13.41 -9.18
C GLN A 100 5.15 -12.57 -9.19
N GLN A 101 5.01 -11.25 -9.38
CA GLN A 101 6.14 -10.33 -9.44
C GLN A 101 6.73 -9.99 -8.06
N HIS A 102 5.94 -10.02 -7.00
CA HIS A 102 6.34 -9.45 -5.71
C HIS A 102 6.28 -10.41 -4.51
N LYS A 103 5.74 -11.63 -4.65
CA LYS A 103 5.67 -12.60 -3.54
C LYS A 103 7.03 -13.00 -2.96
N TYR A 104 8.13 -12.74 -3.67
CA TYR A 104 9.49 -13.03 -3.21
C TYR A 104 9.82 -12.35 -1.88
N ILE A 105 9.15 -11.22 -1.56
CA ILE A 105 9.37 -10.48 -0.31
C ILE A 105 9.09 -11.31 0.95
N PHE A 106 8.25 -12.34 0.87
CA PHE A 106 7.95 -13.23 1.99
C PHE A 106 8.97 -14.36 2.18
N THR A 107 9.90 -14.52 1.25
CA THR A 107 10.93 -15.59 1.28
C THR A 107 12.36 -15.05 1.34
N GLN A 108 12.54 -13.72 1.23
CA GLN A 108 13.83 -13.09 1.37
C GLN A 108 14.13 -12.73 2.82
N ASP A 109 15.42 -12.69 3.18
CA ASP A 109 15.84 -12.16 4.46
C ASP A 109 15.51 -10.66 4.51
N LEU A 110 14.78 -10.25 5.55
CA LEU A 110 14.51 -8.84 5.81
C LEU A 110 15.68 -8.25 6.60
N PRO A 111 16.27 -7.14 6.14
CA PRO A 111 17.33 -6.46 6.88
C PRO A 111 16.81 -6.07 8.26
N LEU A 112 17.57 -6.40 9.31
CA LEU A 112 17.23 -6.03 10.70
C LEU A 112 17.13 -4.50 10.91
N GLU A 113 17.77 -3.74 10.02
CA GLU A 113 17.75 -2.27 10.03
C GLU A 113 16.41 -1.67 9.61
N THR A 114 15.55 -2.46 8.97
CA THR A 114 14.22 -2.04 8.53
C THR A 114 13.11 -2.65 9.39
N TYR A 115 13.11 -2.32 10.67
CA TYR A 115 12.12 -2.83 11.64
C TYR A 115 10.68 -2.70 11.14
N TYR A 116 10.34 -1.57 10.55
CA TYR A 116 8.99 -1.31 10.04
C TYR A 116 8.62 -2.27 8.90
N ASP A 117 9.51 -2.44 7.91
CA ASP A 117 9.33 -3.38 6.81
C ASP A 117 9.18 -4.81 7.30
N ALA A 118 10.05 -5.23 8.23
CA ALA A 118 10.00 -6.56 8.82
C ALA A 118 8.67 -6.80 9.55
N THR A 119 8.21 -5.84 10.34
CA THR A 119 6.97 -5.96 11.12
C THR A 119 5.76 -6.09 10.20
N ILE A 120 5.60 -5.19 9.23
CA ILE A 120 4.46 -5.22 8.29
C ILE A 120 4.47 -6.50 7.45
N THR A 121 5.62 -6.88 6.93
CA THR A 121 5.74 -8.09 6.09
C THR A 121 5.43 -9.35 6.88
N THR A 122 5.94 -9.47 8.10
CA THR A 122 5.67 -10.64 8.97
C THR A 122 4.20 -10.72 9.35
N MET A 123 3.59 -9.60 9.74
CA MET A 123 2.17 -9.54 10.08
C MET A 123 1.31 -10.05 8.91
N ILE A 124 1.59 -9.59 7.70
CA ILE A 124 0.84 -9.98 6.51
C ILE A 124 1.14 -11.43 6.11
N ALA A 125 2.37 -11.90 6.25
CA ALA A 125 2.71 -13.30 5.98
C ALA A 125 1.91 -14.27 6.88
N LEU A 126 1.71 -13.93 8.16
CA LEU A 126 0.90 -14.74 9.08
C LEU A 126 -0.57 -14.84 8.69
N ASP A 127 -1.09 -13.86 7.94
CA ASP A 127 -2.47 -13.89 7.43
C ASP A 127 -2.60 -14.58 6.07
N LEU A 128 -1.50 -14.77 5.35
CA LEU A 128 -1.48 -15.42 4.03
C LEU A 128 -1.20 -16.92 4.10
N PHE A 129 -0.41 -17.36 5.08
CA PHE A 129 0.13 -18.73 5.20
C PHE A 129 -0.19 -19.35 6.55
#